data_54c4e346c8e5490dd3a997e2a395ffe0
#
_entry.id   54c4e346c8e5490dd3a997e2a395ffe0
#
_cell.length_a   1.000
_cell.length_b   1.000
_cell.length_c   1.000
_cell.angle_alpha   90.00
_cell.angle_beta   90.00
_cell.angle_gamma   90.00
#
_symmetry.space_group_name_H-M   'P 1'
#
loop_
_entity.id
_entity.type
_entity.pdbx_description
1 polymer ?
#
loop_
_entity_poly.entity_id
_entity_poly.type
_entity_poly.pdbx_seq_one_letter_code
_entity_poly.pdbx_strand_id
1 'polypeptide(L)'
;TNNSYSFKQDENIGRMQDDARHALREIAFDISMAGHYADLHIPSTVAYDGDLTIGQDCGPAGQINWMYQATEAGTGNSLSLMAIDNATNATVAAAHSCFIGGELLDGTDVVSIKRVAGAEAGALSANAAYLRTNGTVGVMFSGVAPTAPPVVVAAPRADWAFRPTIYYVRQFANAPGDNIPTLCRKALRAAGPGMTTECIATGIENLQVEYGIDTTEDGHPNVFLSNPTLTQMQTVVSARIFLVARTTDIDTRYTNNKTYSVSNAPDLVPGDSFHRRVFSTSVSIQNIRTMNMMGV
;
A
#
# COMPACT_ATOMS: atom_id res chain seq x y z
N THR A 1 -32.22 -22.91 20.47
CA THR A 1 -32.35 -21.70 19.64
C THR A 1 -31.46 -20.54 20.09
N ASN A 2 -31.39 -20.19 21.40
CA ASN A 2 -30.49 -19.12 21.89
C ASN A 2 -29.01 -19.49 21.74
N ASN A 3 -28.63 -20.74 22.03
CA ASN A 3 -27.25 -21.23 21.93
C ASN A 3 -26.71 -21.18 20.47
N SER A 4 -27.53 -21.56 19.50
CA SER A 4 -27.18 -21.50 18.07
C SER A 4 -27.00 -20.06 17.56
N TYR A 5 -27.80 -19.13 18.08
CA TYR A 5 -27.69 -17.71 17.77
C TYR A 5 -26.38 -17.11 18.31
N SER A 6 -26.09 -17.32 19.59
CA SER A 6 -24.87 -16.83 20.23
C SER A 6 -23.63 -17.39 19.53
N PHE A 7 -23.62 -18.69 19.20
CA PHE A 7 -22.50 -19.31 18.47
C PHE A 7 -22.25 -18.63 17.10
N LYS A 8 -23.32 -18.34 16.34
CA LYS A 8 -23.19 -17.64 15.06
C LYS A 8 -22.60 -16.23 15.21
N GLN A 9 -23.01 -15.50 16.24
CA GLN A 9 -22.49 -14.15 16.49
C GLN A 9 -21.01 -14.20 16.93
N ASP A 10 -20.64 -15.14 17.79
CA ASP A 10 -19.24 -15.33 18.20
C ASP A 10 -18.35 -15.69 17.00
N GLU A 11 -18.84 -16.53 16.08
CA GLU A 11 -18.16 -16.87 14.84
C GLU A 11 -17.96 -15.63 13.93
N ASN A 12 -19.00 -14.82 13.75
CA ASN A 12 -18.92 -13.59 12.94
C ASN A 12 -17.94 -12.59 13.52
N ILE A 13 -17.94 -12.40 14.83
CA ILE A 13 -17.01 -11.52 15.54
C ILE A 13 -15.58 -12.07 15.45
N GLY A 14 -15.40 -13.39 15.61
CA GLY A 14 -14.11 -14.06 15.44
C GLY A 14 -13.53 -13.84 14.06
N ARG A 15 -14.32 -14.06 13.00
CA ARG A 15 -13.92 -13.83 11.60
C ARG A 15 -13.51 -12.38 11.35
N MET A 16 -14.32 -11.41 11.78
CA MET A 16 -13.99 -9.98 11.70
C MET A 16 -12.63 -9.67 12.34
N GLN A 17 -12.35 -10.25 13.51
CA GLN A 17 -11.08 -10.02 14.22
C GLN A 17 -9.89 -10.63 13.49
N ASP A 18 -10.05 -11.82 12.93
CA ASP A 18 -8.97 -12.52 12.20
C ASP A 18 -8.67 -11.82 10.87
N ASP A 19 -9.71 -11.42 10.13
CA ASP A 19 -9.60 -10.65 8.90
C ASP A 19 -8.89 -9.30 9.15
N ALA A 20 -9.28 -8.57 10.20
CA ALA A 20 -8.66 -7.30 10.55
C ALA A 20 -7.19 -7.43 10.96
N ARG A 21 -6.84 -8.47 11.74
CA ARG A 21 -5.44 -8.74 12.12
C ARG A 21 -4.59 -9.16 10.93
N HIS A 22 -5.16 -9.94 10.02
CA HIS A 22 -4.49 -10.30 8.78
C HIS A 22 -4.22 -9.05 7.92
N ALA A 23 -5.25 -8.22 7.71
CA ALA A 23 -5.15 -6.97 6.99
C ALA A 23 -4.07 -6.04 7.55
N LEU A 24 -4.05 -5.84 8.87
CA LEU A 24 -3.03 -5.02 9.54
C LEU A 24 -1.62 -5.55 9.32
N ARG A 25 -1.41 -6.86 9.41
CA ARG A 25 -0.08 -7.47 9.19
C ARG A 25 0.42 -7.27 7.77
N GLU A 26 -0.45 -7.44 6.77
CA GLU A 26 -0.10 -7.24 5.36
C GLU A 26 0.32 -5.78 5.10
N ILE A 27 -0.51 -4.81 5.52
CA ILE A 27 -0.21 -3.39 5.33
C ILE A 27 1.06 -3.00 6.11
N ALA A 28 1.16 -3.42 7.38
CA ALA A 28 2.29 -3.10 8.25
C ALA A 28 3.61 -3.63 7.66
N PHE A 29 3.61 -4.86 7.15
CA PHE A 29 4.78 -5.44 6.49
C PHE A 29 5.17 -4.64 5.24
N ASP A 30 4.23 -4.33 4.36
CA ASP A 30 4.53 -3.60 3.13
C ASP A 30 5.01 -2.18 3.42
N ILE A 31 4.40 -1.47 4.38
CA ILE A 31 4.86 -0.13 4.81
C ILE A 31 6.27 -0.20 5.40
N SER A 32 6.58 -1.19 6.24
CA SER A 32 7.92 -1.33 6.82
C SER A 32 9.00 -1.57 5.77
N MET A 33 8.63 -2.18 4.65
CA MET A 33 9.50 -2.48 3.51
C MET A 33 9.50 -1.38 2.45
N ALA A 34 8.74 -0.29 2.63
CA ALA A 34 8.72 0.82 1.68
C ALA A 34 10.13 1.35 1.41
N GLY A 35 10.50 1.51 0.13
CA GLY A 35 11.85 1.94 -0.26
C GLY A 35 12.94 0.87 -0.17
N HIS A 36 12.59 -0.39 0.08
CA HIS A 36 13.56 -1.47 -0.02
C HIS A 36 13.85 -1.78 -1.49
N TYR A 37 15.03 -1.39 -1.95
CA TYR A 37 15.57 -1.66 -3.30
C TYR A 37 16.82 -2.57 -3.23
N ALA A 38 16.73 -3.65 -2.46
CA ALA A 38 17.81 -4.61 -2.23
C ALA A 38 19.05 -3.93 -1.59
N ASP A 39 20.20 -4.07 -2.23
CA ASP A 39 21.47 -3.45 -1.85
C ASP A 39 21.65 -2.01 -2.40
N LEU A 40 20.66 -1.50 -3.15
CA LEU A 40 20.72 -0.17 -3.74
C LEU A 40 20.18 0.87 -2.76
N HIS A 41 21.05 1.79 -2.33
CA HIS A 41 20.68 2.81 -1.33
C HIS A 41 20.27 4.14 -1.95
N ILE A 42 20.52 4.35 -3.23
CA ILE A 42 20.21 5.61 -3.94
C ILE A 42 19.20 5.35 -5.06
N PRO A 43 17.90 5.62 -4.86
CA PRO A 43 16.87 5.33 -5.87
C PRO A 43 17.07 6.06 -7.20
N SER A 44 17.74 7.22 -7.20
CA SER A 44 18.04 7.97 -8.41
C SER A 44 19.03 7.28 -9.35
N THR A 45 19.72 6.22 -8.89
CA THR A 45 20.59 5.39 -9.73
C THR A 45 19.86 4.24 -10.41
N VAL A 46 18.54 4.13 -10.25
CA VAL A 46 17.70 3.16 -10.96
C VAL A 46 17.41 3.67 -12.37
N ALA A 47 17.92 2.95 -13.35
CA ALA A 47 17.57 3.14 -14.75
C ALA A 47 16.42 2.19 -15.16
N TYR A 48 15.84 2.44 -16.32
CA TYR A 48 14.72 1.65 -16.84
C TYR A 48 15.08 1.06 -18.20
N ASP A 49 14.80 -0.22 -18.38
CA ASP A 49 14.94 -0.87 -19.67
C ASP A 49 14.01 -0.23 -20.69
N GLY A 50 14.49 0.04 -21.90
CA GLY A 50 13.70 0.73 -22.93
C GLY A 50 12.43 0.00 -23.34
N ASP A 51 12.40 -1.33 -23.18
CA ASP A 51 11.23 -2.17 -23.48
C ASP A 51 10.35 -2.44 -22.27
N LEU A 52 10.64 -1.79 -21.11
CA LEU A 52 9.85 -1.94 -19.92
C LEU A 52 8.48 -1.29 -20.06
N THR A 53 7.43 -2.09 -20.00
CA THR A 53 6.04 -1.63 -20.00
C THR A 53 5.24 -2.28 -18.90
N ILE A 54 4.29 -1.53 -18.29
CA ILE A 54 3.26 -2.09 -17.40
C ILE A 54 1.90 -1.96 -18.09
N GLY A 55 1.20 -3.07 -18.21
CA GLY A 55 -0.23 -3.03 -18.52
C GLY A 55 -1.00 -2.45 -17.34
N GLN A 56 -1.90 -1.49 -17.59
CA GLN A 56 -2.67 -0.81 -16.53
C GLN A 56 -1.75 -0.17 -15.45
N ASP A 57 -0.81 0.65 -15.89
CA ASP A 57 0.00 1.46 -14.97
C ASP A 57 -0.89 2.34 -14.10
N CYS A 58 -0.67 2.34 -12.80
CA CYS A 58 -1.47 3.07 -11.81
C CYS A 58 -0.98 4.50 -11.59
N GLY A 59 -0.21 5.09 -12.50
CA GLY A 59 0.23 6.48 -12.39
C GLY A 59 -0.87 7.50 -12.65
N PRO A 60 -0.60 8.78 -12.37
CA PRO A 60 -1.46 9.87 -12.78
C PRO A 60 -1.68 9.88 -14.29
N ALA A 61 -2.81 10.41 -14.74
CA ALA A 61 -3.14 10.49 -16.16
C ALA A 61 -2.04 11.21 -16.95
N GLY A 62 -1.57 10.57 -18.03
CA GLY A 62 -0.49 11.10 -18.89
C GLY A 62 0.94 10.78 -18.42
N GLN A 63 1.13 10.17 -17.26
CA GLN A 63 2.43 9.64 -16.82
C GLN A 63 2.53 8.16 -17.19
N ILE A 64 3.50 7.83 -18.04
CA ILE A 64 3.75 6.46 -18.49
C ILE A 64 4.79 5.83 -17.56
N ASN A 65 4.57 4.57 -17.21
CA ASN A 65 5.50 3.78 -16.38
C ASN A 65 5.74 4.35 -14.97
N TRP A 66 4.76 5.10 -14.42
CA TRP A 66 4.89 5.72 -13.10
C TRP A 66 5.14 4.70 -11.99
N MET A 67 4.55 3.52 -12.05
CA MET A 67 4.78 2.48 -11.04
C MET A 67 6.24 2.03 -10.96
N TYR A 68 7.00 2.12 -12.03
CA TYR A 68 8.44 1.80 -12.01
C TYR A 68 9.31 2.94 -11.48
N GLN A 69 8.83 4.19 -11.54
CA GLN A 69 9.64 5.33 -11.11
C GLN A 69 9.95 5.23 -9.62
N ALA A 70 11.22 5.21 -9.27
CA ALA A 70 11.69 5.21 -7.89
C ALA A 70 11.67 6.61 -7.29
N THR A 71 11.87 7.64 -8.11
CA THR A 71 11.92 9.05 -7.72
C THR A 71 11.07 9.93 -8.61
N GLU A 72 10.64 11.07 -8.06
CA GLU A 72 9.91 12.10 -8.79
C GLU A 72 10.86 12.86 -9.74
N ALA A 73 10.44 13.05 -10.98
CA ALA A 73 11.22 13.79 -11.97
C ALA A 73 11.38 15.26 -11.56
N GLY A 74 12.62 15.74 -11.57
CA GLY A 74 12.98 17.14 -11.28
C GLY A 74 13.24 17.44 -9.82
N THR A 75 12.66 16.72 -8.86
CA THR A 75 12.94 16.92 -7.42
C THR A 75 13.85 15.84 -6.85
N GLY A 76 13.83 14.63 -7.44
CA GLY A 76 14.54 13.47 -6.91
C GLY A 76 13.89 12.84 -5.68
N ASN A 77 12.76 13.37 -5.18
CA ASN A 77 12.05 12.79 -4.05
C ASN A 77 11.66 11.34 -4.29
N SER A 78 11.88 10.47 -3.31
CA SER A 78 11.48 9.08 -3.38
C SER A 78 9.96 8.94 -3.52
N LEU A 79 9.52 8.10 -4.45
CA LEU A 79 8.12 7.71 -4.65
C LEU A 79 7.79 6.36 -3.96
N SER A 80 8.64 5.94 -3.02
CA SER A 80 8.52 4.62 -2.39
C SER A 80 7.33 4.49 -1.45
N LEU A 81 6.89 5.61 -0.86
CA LEU A 81 5.72 5.67 0.00
C LEU A 81 4.97 6.97 -0.27
N MET A 82 3.71 6.85 -0.64
CA MET A 82 2.82 7.99 -0.87
C MET A 82 1.44 7.70 -0.30
N ALA A 83 0.74 8.76 0.07
CA ALA A 83 -0.58 8.66 0.68
C ALA A 83 -1.56 9.65 0.04
N ILE A 84 -2.85 9.27 0.08
CA ILE A 84 -3.96 10.18 -0.15
C ILE A 84 -4.82 10.08 1.10
N ASP A 85 -4.85 11.14 1.89
CA ASP A 85 -5.60 11.24 3.13
C ASP A 85 -7.08 11.46 2.84
N ASN A 86 -7.96 10.72 3.52
CA ASN A 86 -9.41 10.80 3.38
C ASN A 86 -9.85 10.85 1.91
N ALA A 87 -9.34 9.91 1.11
CA ALA A 87 -9.49 9.89 -0.34
C ALA A 87 -10.95 9.84 -0.80
N THR A 88 -11.22 10.44 -1.94
CA THR A 88 -12.49 10.31 -2.66
C THR A 88 -12.25 9.63 -4.00
N ASN A 89 -13.30 9.12 -4.64
CA ASN A 89 -13.20 8.56 -5.98
C ASN A 89 -12.60 9.54 -6.98
N ALA A 90 -12.81 10.85 -6.81
CA ALA A 90 -12.23 11.88 -7.66
C ALA A 90 -10.72 12.07 -7.41
N THR A 91 -10.30 12.13 -6.14
CA THR A 91 -8.87 12.32 -5.79
C THR A 91 -8.04 11.09 -6.16
N VAL A 92 -8.58 9.89 -5.93
CA VAL A 92 -7.87 8.67 -6.30
C VAL A 92 -7.77 8.48 -7.82
N ALA A 93 -8.82 8.82 -8.58
CA ALA A 93 -8.77 8.75 -10.05
C ALA A 93 -7.78 9.73 -10.67
N ALA A 94 -7.56 10.88 -10.04
CA ALA A 94 -6.55 11.86 -10.46
C ALA A 94 -5.11 11.37 -10.19
N ALA A 95 -4.89 10.68 -9.08
CA ALA A 95 -3.57 10.19 -8.68
C ALA A 95 -3.23 8.81 -9.27
N HIS A 96 -4.24 7.96 -9.51
CA HIS A 96 -4.08 6.57 -9.89
C HIS A 96 -5.08 6.17 -10.98
N SER A 97 -4.63 6.13 -12.23
CA SER A 97 -5.46 5.84 -13.41
C SER A 97 -6.05 4.42 -13.46
N CYS A 98 -5.56 3.51 -12.62
CA CYS A 98 -6.02 2.12 -12.57
C CYS A 98 -7.27 1.90 -11.69
N PHE A 99 -7.81 2.95 -11.07
CA PHE A 99 -9.04 2.83 -10.30
C PHE A 99 -10.27 2.93 -11.20
N ILE A 100 -11.18 1.99 -11.03
CA ILE A 100 -12.49 2.01 -11.67
C ILE A 100 -13.39 2.96 -10.88
N GLY A 101 -14.09 3.86 -11.58
CA GLY A 101 -14.96 4.84 -10.93
C GLY A 101 -15.98 4.18 -9.99
N GLY A 102 -16.08 4.69 -8.76
CA GLY A 102 -17.00 4.21 -7.75
C GLY A 102 -16.56 2.94 -7.01
N GLU A 103 -15.30 2.52 -7.12
CA GLU A 103 -14.84 1.37 -6.32
C GLU A 103 -14.32 1.74 -4.93
N LEU A 104 -13.77 2.94 -4.75
CA LEU A 104 -13.25 3.41 -3.46
C LEU A 104 -14.39 3.71 -2.48
N LEU A 105 -14.24 3.31 -1.24
CA LEU A 105 -15.05 3.82 -0.13
C LEU A 105 -14.48 5.19 0.28
N ASP A 106 -15.22 6.25 -0.02
CA ASP A 106 -14.81 7.64 0.22
C ASP A 106 -14.54 7.89 1.72
N GLY A 107 -13.54 8.74 2.01
CA GLY A 107 -13.14 9.09 3.36
C GLY A 107 -12.19 8.08 4.02
N THR A 108 -11.64 7.16 3.24
CA THR A 108 -10.58 6.24 3.69
C THR A 108 -9.25 6.60 3.02
N ASP A 109 -8.14 6.25 3.65
CA ASP A 109 -6.82 6.51 3.09
C ASP A 109 -6.47 5.53 1.99
N VAL A 110 -5.68 6.02 1.02
CA VAL A 110 -5.03 5.22 -0.01
C VAL A 110 -3.53 5.31 0.16
N VAL A 111 -2.85 4.16 0.24
CA VAL A 111 -1.40 4.09 0.49
C VAL A 111 -0.72 3.36 -0.65
N SER A 112 0.17 4.07 -1.36
CA SER A 112 1.02 3.51 -2.42
C SER A 112 2.41 3.20 -1.90
N ILE A 113 2.87 1.97 -2.13
CA ILE A 113 4.15 1.46 -1.65
C ILE A 113 4.91 0.88 -2.83
N LYS A 114 6.19 1.24 -2.96
CA LYS A 114 7.09 0.65 -3.96
C LYS A 114 8.29 0.03 -3.25
N ARG A 115 8.57 -1.22 -3.59
CA ARG A 115 9.68 -2.00 -3.03
C ARG A 115 10.02 -3.18 -3.92
N VAL A 116 11.13 -3.83 -3.66
CA VAL A 116 11.39 -5.17 -4.19
C VAL A 116 11.10 -6.25 -3.13
N ALA A 117 11.17 -7.51 -3.53
CA ALA A 117 11.07 -8.65 -2.61
C ALA A 117 12.22 -8.64 -1.60
N GLY A 118 12.02 -9.23 -0.42
CA GLY A 118 13.06 -9.34 0.61
C GLY A 118 14.13 -10.41 0.34
N ALA A 119 14.04 -11.12 -0.79
CA ALA A 119 15.00 -12.13 -1.21
C ALA A 119 15.25 -12.05 -2.73
N GLU A 120 16.42 -12.46 -3.14
CA GLU A 120 16.79 -12.57 -4.56
C GLU A 120 15.81 -13.50 -5.32
N ALA A 121 15.58 -13.20 -6.58
CA ALA A 121 14.79 -14.05 -7.45
C ALA A 121 15.62 -15.26 -7.88
N GLY A 122 15.19 -16.46 -7.49
CA GLY A 122 15.88 -17.70 -7.88
C GLY A 122 15.70 -18.05 -9.36
N ALA A 123 14.52 -17.75 -9.92
CA ALA A 123 14.22 -17.91 -11.33
C ALA A 123 13.38 -16.72 -11.83
N LEU A 124 13.70 -16.24 -13.02
CA LEU A 124 12.98 -15.11 -13.63
C LEU A 124 11.80 -15.63 -14.49
N SER A 125 10.69 -14.91 -14.42
CA SER A 125 9.51 -15.17 -15.22
C SER A 125 9.42 -14.16 -16.36
N ALA A 126 9.06 -14.62 -17.55
CA ALA A 126 8.86 -13.75 -18.71
C ALA A 126 7.81 -12.64 -18.50
N ASN A 127 6.91 -12.83 -17.53
CA ASN A 127 5.77 -11.96 -17.29
C ASN A 127 5.87 -11.16 -15.98
N ALA A 128 7.04 -11.07 -15.36
CA ALA A 128 7.25 -10.33 -14.12
C ALA A 128 8.25 -9.19 -14.30
N ALA A 129 8.22 -8.23 -13.39
CA ALA A 129 9.16 -7.11 -13.34
C ALA A 129 10.19 -7.32 -12.22
N TYR A 130 11.41 -6.90 -12.49
CA TYR A 130 12.57 -7.08 -11.61
C TYR A 130 13.43 -5.83 -11.55
N LEU A 131 14.11 -5.66 -10.43
CA LEU A 131 15.28 -4.80 -10.31
C LEU A 131 16.53 -5.68 -10.38
N ARG A 132 17.41 -5.41 -11.33
CA ARG A 132 18.79 -5.94 -11.36
C ARG A 132 19.70 -4.91 -10.76
N THR A 133 20.51 -5.28 -9.77
CA THR A 133 21.43 -4.35 -9.11
C THR A 133 22.73 -5.02 -8.73
N ASN A 134 23.78 -4.21 -8.54
CA ASN A 134 25.08 -4.59 -7.97
C ASN A 134 25.46 -3.69 -6.77
N GLY A 135 24.45 -3.04 -6.16
CA GLY A 135 24.63 -2.12 -5.03
C GLY A 135 24.99 -0.68 -5.41
N THR A 136 25.45 -0.44 -6.65
CA THR A 136 25.84 0.91 -7.11
C THR A 136 24.85 1.47 -8.12
N VAL A 137 24.42 0.65 -9.06
CA VAL A 137 23.44 0.99 -10.09
C VAL A 137 22.41 -0.10 -10.19
N GLY A 138 21.19 0.27 -10.63
CA GLY A 138 20.10 -0.65 -10.84
C GLY A 138 19.43 -0.45 -12.20
N VAL A 139 18.85 -1.52 -12.74
CA VAL A 139 18.01 -1.50 -13.94
C VAL A 139 16.71 -2.23 -13.63
N MET A 140 15.59 -1.52 -13.78
CA MET A 140 14.26 -2.11 -13.79
C MET A 140 13.97 -2.67 -15.17
N PHE A 141 13.52 -3.92 -15.23
CA PHE A 141 13.19 -4.61 -16.49
C PHE A 141 12.02 -5.59 -16.30
N SER A 142 11.45 -6.04 -17.39
CA SER A 142 10.48 -7.14 -17.41
C SER A 142 11.08 -8.34 -18.14
N GLY A 143 10.57 -9.55 -17.82
CA GLY A 143 11.04 -10.76 -18.46
C GLY A 143 12.27 -11.39 -17.80
N VAL A 144 13.02 -12.15 -18.56
CA VAL A 144 14.16 -12.96 -18.06
C VAL A 144 15.53 -12.25 -18.13
N ALA A 145 15.59 -11.13 -18.82
CA ALA A 145 16.78 -10.28 -18.91
C ALA A 145 16.39 -8.88 -19.41
N PRO A 146 17.14 -7.83 -19.06
CA PRO A 146 17.01 -6.55 -19.74
C PRO A 146 17.33 -6.70 -21.24
N THR A 147 16.54 -6.07 -22.10
CA THR A 147 16.67 -6.15 -23.57
C THR A 147 17.27 -4.90 -24.19
N ALA A 148 16.98 -3.72 -23.63
CA ALA A 148 17.53 -2.44 -24.07
C ALA A 148 17.94 -1.56 -22.86
N PRO A 149 18.79 -2.05 -21.94
CA PRO A 149 19.14 -1.30 -20.75
C PRO A 149 20.04 -0.09 -21.10
N PRO A 150 19.74 1.10 -20.55
CA PRO A 150 20.57 2.29 -20.78
C PRO A 150 21.89 2.23 -20.04
N VAL A 151 22.03 1.32 -19.06
CA VAL A 151 23.24 1.08 -18.29
C VAL A 151 23.45 -0.42 -18.11
N VAL A 152 24.70 -0.89 -18.18
CA VAL A 152 25.05 -2.28 -17.92
C VAL A 152 25.38 -2.46 -16.44
N VAL A 153 24.61 -3.30 -15.76
CA VAL A 153 24.90 -3.70 -14.38
C VAL A 153 25.97 -4.78 -14.39
N ALA A 154 27.20 -4.41 -13.97
CA ALA A 154 28.34 -5.32 -13.93
C ALA A 154 28.15 -6.40 -12.84
N ALA A 155 28.78 -7.55 -13.03
CA ALA A 155 28.85 -8.59 -12.00
C ALA A 155 29.81 -8.20 -10.85
N PRO A 156 29.59 -8.66 -9.61
CA PRO A 156 28.46 -9.48 -9.18
C PRO A 156 27.15 -8.69 -9.16
N ARG A 157 26.06 -9.33 -9.54
CA ARG A 157 24.73 -8.70 -9.60
C ARG A 157 23.65 -9.70 -9.23
N ALA A 158 22.53 -9.21 -8.72
CA ALA A 158 21.35 -10.01 -8.39
C ALA A 158 20.08 -9.40 -8.96
N ASP A 159 19.03 -10.21 -9.12
CA ASP A 159 17.73 -9.82 -9.60
C ASP A 159 16.71 -9.94 -8.46
N TRP A 160 15.87 -8.94 -8.29
CA TRP A 160 14.89 -8.83 -7.21
C TRP A 160 13.50 -8.54 -7.78
N ALA A 161 12.51 -9.36 -7.41
CA ALA A 161 11.16 -9.16 -7.91
C ALA A 161 10.59 -7.82 -7.43
N PHE A 162 10.12 -6.98 -8.36
CA PHE A 162 9.49 -5.70 -8.05
C PHE A 162 8.07 -5.90 -7.53
N ARG A 163 7.71 -5.24 -6.43
CA ARG A 163 6.46 -5.41 -5.67
C ARG A 163 5.80 -4.08 -5.35
N PRO A 164 5.31 -3.33 -6.35
CA PRO A 164 4.50 -2.15 -6.09
C PRO A 164 3.11 -2.55 -5.64
N THR A 165 2.55 -1.81 -4.68
CA THR A 165 1.25 -2.10 -4.08
C THR A 165 0.52 -0.80 -3.75
N ILE A 166 -0.79 -0.72 -3.98
CA ILE A 166 -1.64 0.38 -3.55
C ILE A 166 -2.79 -0.19 -2.72
N TYR A 167 -2.78 0.08 -1.42
CA TYR A 167 -3.85 -0.32 -0.50
C TYR A 167 -4.98 0.69 -0.49
N TYR A 168 -6.22 0.20 -0.46
CA TYR A 168 -7.42 1.01 -0.37
C TYR A 168 -8.60 0.20 0.16
N VAL A 169 -9.63 0.87 0.65
CA VAL A 169 -10.90 0.22 1.01
C VAL A 169 -11.86 0.32 -0.17
N ARG A 170 -12.29 -0.85 -0.69
CA ARG A 170 -13.33 -0.94 -1.71
C ARG A 170 -14.69 -0.98 -1.04
N GLN A 171 -15.69 -0.29 -1.59
CA GLN A 171 -17.02 -0.21 -1.00
C GLN A 171 -17.85 -1.51 -1.12
N PHE A 172 -17.37 -2.53 -1.84
CA PHE A 172 -18.04 -3.81 -2.02
C PHE A 172 -17.04 -4.99 -2.04
N ALA A 173 -17.51 -6.17 -1.70
CA ALA A 173 -16.70 -7.40 -1.72
C ALA A 173 -16.72 -8.08 -3.10
N ASN A 174 -17.89 -8.45 -3.59
CA ASN A 174 -18.05 -9.22 -4.83
C ASN A 174 -18.62 -8.36 -5.97
N ALA A 175 -19.64 -7.56 -5.70
CA ALA A 175 -20.31 -6.75 -6.71
C ALA A 175 -20.74 -5.40 -6.12
N PRO A 176 -20.72 -4.32 -6.94
CA PRO A 176 -21.24 -3.03 -6.51
C PRO A 176 -22.66 -3.16 -5.93
N GLY A 177 -22.87 -2.57 -4.73
CA GLY A 177 -24.14 -2.59 -4.03
C GLY A 177 -24.34 -3.74 -3.03
N ASP A 178 -23.36 -4.64 -2.84
CA ASP A 178 -23.42 -5.66 -1.78
C ASP A 178 -23.20 -5.07 -0.37
N ASN A 179 -22.73 -3.83 -0.30
CA ASN A 179 -22.48 -3.08 0.95
C ASN A 179 -21.53 -3.80 1.93
N ILE A 180 -20.60 -4.59 1.41
CA ILE A 180 -19.57 -5.25 2.23
C ILE A 180 -18.23 -4.55 1.95
N PRO A 181 -17.85 -3.53 2.75
CA PRO A 181 -16.58 -2.84 2.54
C PRO A 181 -15.42 -3.81 2.73
N THR A 182 -14.43 -3.71 1.86
CA THR A 182 -13.37 -4.72 1.75
C THR A 182 -12.02 -4.06 1.55
N LEU A 183 -11.02 -4.41 2.36
CA LEU A 183 -9.65 -4.01 2.10
C LEU A 183 -9.14 -4.73 0.85
N CYS A 184 -8.73 -3.96 -0.14
CA CYS A 184 -8.12 -4.46 -1.37
C CYS A 184 -6.78 -3.77 -1.61
N ARG A 185 -6.01 -4.33 -2.55
CA ARG A 185 -4.81 -3.70 -3.08
C ARG A 185 -4.78 -3.81 -4.60
N LYS A 186 -4.22 -2.81 -5.26
CA LYS A 186 -3.70 -2.95 -6.61
C LYS A 186 -2.28 -3.50 -6.47
N ALA A 187 -1.99 -4.60 -7.14
CA ALA A 187 -0.68 -5.25 -7.07
C ALA A 187 -0.22 -5.66 -8.47
N LEU A 188 1.10 -5.61 -8.69
CA LEU A 188 1.70 -6.04 -9.94
C LEU A 188 1.65 -7.57 -10.03
N ARG A 189 1.00 -8.08 -11.05
CA ARG A 189 0.88 -9.52 -11.31
C ARG A 189 1.68 -9.96 -12.52
N ALA A 190 2.03 -11.24 -12.54
CA ALA A 190 2.95 -11.83 -13.50
C ALA A 190 2.35 -12.13 -14.89
N ALA A 191 1.09 -11.76 -15.16
CA ALA A 191 0.49 -12.01 -16.47
C ALA A 191 0.68 -10.80 -17.41
N GLY A 192 1.91 -10.60 -17.90
CA GLY A 192 2.31 -9.50 -18.77
C GLY A 192 2.41 -8.18 -18.04
N PRO A 193 3.45 -7.93 -17.19
CA PRO A 193 3.30 -7.26 -15.89
C PRO A 193 2.25 -6.16 -15.91
N GLY A 194 1.19 -6.33 -15.11
CA GLY A 194 0.05 -5.41 -15.04
C GLY A 194 -0.47 -5.27 -13.61
N MET A 195 -0.98 -4.08 -13.27
CA MET A 195 -1.62 -3.83 -11.98
C MET A 195 -3.03 -4.42 -11.97
N THR A 196 -3.33 -5.28 -11.01
CA THR A 196 -4.63 -5.93 -10.84
C THR A 196 -5.15 -5.76 -9.41
N THR A 197 -6.48 -5.83 -9.24
CA THR A 197 -7.11 -5.77 -7.93
C THR A 197 -7.05 -7.13 -7.24
N GLU A 198 -6.64 -7.12 -5.98
CA GLU A 198 -6.61 -8.26 -5.08
C GLU A 198 -7.22 -7.86 -3.74
N CYS A 199 -8.30 -8.54 -3.31
CA CYS A 199 -8.94 -8.23 -2.04
C CYS A 199 -8.48 -9.18 -0.95
N ILE A 200 -8.21 -8.62 0.25
CA ILE A 200 -7.47 -9.24 1.34
C ILE A 200 -8.41 -9.60 2.48
N ALA A 201 -9.29 -8.67 2.89
CA ALA A 201 -10.11 -8.81 4.08
C ALA A 201 -11.46 -8.12 3.91
N THR A 202 -12.54 -8.84 4.14
CA THR A 202 -13.91 -8.31 4.11
C THR A 202 -14.27 -7.62 5.43
N GLY A 203 -15.25 -6.72 5.38
CA GLY A 203 -15.71 -6.00 6.56
C GLY A 203 -14.76 -4.91 7.07
N ILE A 204 -13.76 -4.51 6.29
CA ILE A 204 -12.91 -3.36 6.62
C ILE A 204 -13.58 -2.08 6.12
N GLU A 205 -14.04 -1.26 7.06
CA GLU A 205 -14.89 -0.09 6.81
C GLU A 205 -14.09 1.23 6.80
N ASN A 206 -12.91 1.24 7.42
CA ASN A 206 -12.00 2.39 7.34
C ASN A 206 -10.54 1.94 7.45
N LEU A 207 -9.67 2.62 6.73
CA LEU A 207 -8.22 2.58 6.83
C LEU A 207 -7.74 4.01 7.01
N GLN A 208 -6.95 4.25 8.06
CA GLN A 208 -6.30 5.54 8.31
C GLN A 208 -4.84 5.30 8.66
N VAL A 209 -3.95 6.17 8.19
CA VAL A 209 -2.51 6.08 8.44
C VAL A 209 -1.94 7.42 8.84
N GLU A 210 -1.24 7.46 9.96
CA GLU A 210 -0.45 8.61 10.40
C GLU A 210 1.03 8.32 10.19
N TYR A 211 1.73 9.25 9.62
CA TYR A 211 3.15 9.14 9.28
C TYR A 211 3.99 9.93 10.29
N GLY A 212 4.89 9.25 10.96
CA GLY A 212 5.84 9.84 11.90
C GLY A 212 7.03 10.42 11.15
N ILE A 213 7.10 11.76 11.14
CA ILE A 213 8.11 12.54 10.43
C ILE A 213 9.23 12.92 11.38
N ASP A 214 10.46 12.63 10.98
CA ASP A 214 11.68 13.02 11.66
C ASP A 214 12.15 14.38 11.09
N THR A 215 11.99 15.43 11.87
CA THR A 215 12.40 16.80 11.48
C THR A 215 13.77 17.19 12.02
N THR A 216 14.38 16.36 12.86
CA THR A 216 15.66 16.59 13.53
C THR A 216 16.77 15.64 13.08
N GLU A 217 16.45 14.67 12.23
CA GLU A 217 17.36 13.66 11.66
C GLU A 217 17.99 12.72 12.72
N ASP A 218 17.33 12.59 13.89
CA ASP A 218 17.80 11.74 14.98
C ASP A 218 17.26 10.30 14.91
N GLY A 219 16.34 10.00 13.97
CA GLY A 219 15.74 8.71 13.75
C GLY A 219 14.46 8.45 14.52
N HIS A 220 13.97 9.46 15.21
CA HIS A 220 12.73 9.41 15.95
C HIS A 220 11.68 10.34 15.35
N PRO A 221 10.40 9.94 15.34
CA PRO A 221 9.35 10.83 14.84
C PRO A 221 9.12 11.99 15.82
N ASN A 222 9.23 13.23 15.33
CA ASN A 222 8.92 14.41 16.12
C ASN A 222 7.45 14.80 16.03
N VAL A 223 6.80 14.49 14.90
CA VAL A 223 5.39 14.79 14.64
C VAL A 223 4.75 13.67 13.85
N PHE A 224 3.45 13.41 14.10
CA PHE A 224 2.64 12.53 13.27
C PHE A 224 1.69 13.34 12.41
N LEU A 225 1.69 13.07 11.09
CA LEU A 225 0.85 13.74 10.11
C LEU A 225 0.02 12.69 9.36
N SER A 226 -1.27 12.95 9.17
CA SER A 226 -2.13 12.12 8.31
C SER A 226 -2.01 12.48 6.83
N ASN A 227 -1.72 13.75 6.51
CA ASN A 227 -1.55 14.23 5.14
C ASN A 227 -0.18 14.90 4.93
N PRO A 228 0.93 14.16 5.00
CA PRO A 228 2.25 14.71 4.74
C PRO A 228 2.43 15.02 3.24
N THR A 229 3.15 16.09 2.95
CA THR A 229 3.63 16.37 1.59
C THR A 229 4.67 15.34 1.15
N LEU A 230 4.91 15.19 -0.16
CA LEU A 230 5.94 14.27 -0.66
C LEU A 230 7.33 14.60 -0.08
N THR A 231 7.65 15.87 0.11
CA THR A 231 8.91 16.30 0.77
C THR A 231 8.98 15.85 2.22
N GLN A 232 7.88 15.95 2.98
CA GLN A 232 7.85 15.45 4.36
C GLN A 232 7.97 13.93 4.42
N MET A 233 7.39 13.22 3.43
CA MET A 233 7.54 11.76 3.34
C MET A 233 8.99 11.29 3.14
N GLN A 234 9.91 12.18 2.72
CA GLN A 234 11.33 11.84 2.62
C GLN A 234 11.98 11.60 4.00
N THR A 235 11.42 12.17 5.06
CA THR A 235 11.91 12.00 6.43
C THR A 235 11.00 11.16 7.31
N VAL A 236 10.12 10.36 6.70
CA VAL A 236 9.26 9.41 7.43
C VAL A 236 10.09 8.29 8.04
N VAL A 237 9.89 8.03 9.34
CA VAL A 237 10.59 6.98 10.10
C VAL A 237 9.66 5.95 10.73
N SER A 238 8.36 6.25 10.79
CA SER A 238 7.35 5.33 11.33
C SER A 238 5.98 5.61 10.73
N ALA A 239 5.07 4.65 10.90
CA ALA A 239 3.64 4.85 10.60
C ALA A 239 2.79 4.22 11.69
N ARG A 240 1.64 4.84 11.98
CA ARG A 240 0.54 4.27 12.77
C ARG A 240 -0.60 3.94 11.83
N ILE A 241 -1.07 2.72 11.89
CA ILE A 241 -2.11 2.20 10.98
C ILE A 241 -3.33 1.87 11.81
N PHE A 242 -4.48 2.36 11.40
CA PHE A 242 -5.76 2.15 12.05
C PHE A 242 -6.73 1.52 11.06
N LEU A 243 -7.44 0.47 11.50
CA LEU A 243 -8.54 -0.13 10.76
C LEU A 243 -9.80 -0.10 11.62
N VAL A 244 -10.93 0.26 11.00
CA VAL A 244 -12.25 -0.03 11.55
C VAL A 244 -12.79 -1.24 10.82
N ALA A 245 -12.99 -2.33 11.56
CA ALA A 245 -13.59 -3.55 11.02
C ALA A 245 -15.00 -3.75 11.59
N ARG A 246 -15.88 -4.29 10.76
CA ARG A 246 -17.24 -4.68 11.14
C ARG A 246 -17.55 -6.11 10.74
N THR A 247 -18.54 -6.72 11.39
CA THR A 247 -19.11 -7.99 10.94
C THR A 247 -19.76 -7.82 9.56
N THR A 248 -19.73 -8.85 8.73
CA THR A 248 -20.40 -8.87 7.43
C THR A 248 -21.89 -9.14 7.54
N ASP A 249 -22.30 -9.89 8.57
CA ASP A 249 -23.70 -10.18 8.88
C ASP A 249 -24.21 -9.27 10.00
N ILE A 250 -25.47 -8.91 9.91
CA ILE A 250 -26.16 -8.11 10.95
C ILE A 250 -26.49 -8.97 12.17
N ASP A 251 -26.48 -8.34 13.34
CA ASP A 251 -27.05 -8.87 14.57
C ASP A 251 -28.38 -8.16 14.86
N THR A 252 -29.49 -8.81 14.56
CA THR A 252 -30.83 -8.22 14.72
C THR A 252 -31.23 -7.90 16.17
N ARG A 253 -30.44 -8.33 17.15
CA ARG A 253 -30.65 -8.06 18.59
C ARG A 253 -29.72 -6.98 19.12
N TYR A 254 -28.88 -6.42 18.26
CA TYR A 254 -27.87 -5.42 18.61
C TYR A 254 -28.10 -4.12 17.84
N THR A 255 -27.91 -3.01 18.54
CA THR A 255 -27.84 -1.67 17.91
C THR A 255 -26.51 -1.04 18.32
N ASN A 256 -25.73 -0.65 17.35
CA ASN A 256 -24.42 -0.06 17.57
C ASN A 256 -24.52 1.45 17.73
N ASN A 257 -24.61 1.91 18.97
CA ASN A 257 -24.68 3.33 19.33
C ASN A 257 -23.30 3.87 19.79
N LYS A 258 -22.21 3.16 19.47
CA LYS A 258 -20.86 3.59 19.85
C LYS A 258 -20.32 4.59 18.85
N THR A 259 -19.46 5.47 19.32
CA THR A 259 -18.64 6.36 18.48
C THR A 259 -17.27 5.73 18.28
N TYR A 260 -16.79 5.73 17.04
CA TYR A 260 -15.47 5.26 16.67
C TYR A 260 -14.69 6.43 16.08
N SER A 261 -13.64 6.87 16.79
CA SER A 261 -12.75 7.94 16.37
C SER A 261 -11.40 7.33 15.98
N VAL A 262 -10.93 7.60 14.78
CA VAL A 262 -9.64 7.10 14.28
C VAL A 262 -8.91 8.18 13.49
N SER A 263 -7.70 8.50 13.92
CA SER A 263 -6.86 9.53 13.29
C SER A 263 -7.64 10.83 13.05
N ASN A 264 -7.61 11.37 11.83
CA ASN A 264 -8.31 12.59 11.42
C ASN A 264 -9.62 12.33 10.65
N ALA A 265 -10.04 11.06 10.52
CA ALA A 265 -11.32 10.75 9.90
C ALA A 265 -12.49 11.28 10.76
N PRO A 266 -13.61 11.66 10.14
CA PRO A 266 -14.82 11.98 10.88
C PRO A 266 -15.25 10.84 11.80
N ASP A 267 -15.76 11.17 12.97
CA ASP A 267 -16.30 10.19 13.91
C ASP A 267 -17.39 9.34 13.26
N LEU A 268 -17.24 8.03 13.33
CA LEU A 268 -18.23 7.07 12.85
C LEU A 268 -19.23 6.75 13.97
N VAL A 269 -20.49 7.13 13.78
CA VAL A 269 -21.61 6.83 14.68
C VAL A 269 -22.68 6.06 13.90
N PRO A 270 -22.56 4.72 13.79
CA PRO A 270 -23.30 3.95 12.80
C PRO A 270 -24.80 3.84 13.05
N GLY A 271 -25.26 3.66 14.29
CA GLY A 271 -26.67 3.47 14.61
C GLY A 271 -27.31 2.22 14.00
N ASP A 272 -26.51 1.26 13.55
CA ASP A 272 -26.92 0.04 12.84
C ASP A 272 -26.74 -1.23 13.66
N SER A 273 -26.88 -2.40 13.03
CA SER A 273 -26.83 -3.72 13.67
C SER A 273 -25.54 -4.50 13.40
N PHE A 274 -24.44 -3.82 13.07
CA PHE A 274 -23.15 -4.46 12.90
C PHE A 274 -22.25 -4.27 14.12
N HIS A 275 -21.59 -5.33 14.54
CA HIS A 275 -20.49 -5.21 15.53
C HIS A 275 -19.27 -4.63 14.88
N ARG A 276 -18.59 -3.69 15.55
CA ARG A 276 -17.38 -3.03 15.08
C ARG A 276 -16.28 -3.04 16.11
N ARG A 277 -15.05 -3.00 15.61
CA ARG A 277 -13.88 -2.83 16.45
C ARG A 277 -12.80 -2.04 15.70
N VAL A 278 -12.09 -1.19 16.42
CA VAL A 278 -10.87 -0.52 15.94
C VAL A 278 -9.68 -1.43 16.23
N PHE A 279 -8.83 -1.56 15.24
CA PHE A 279 -7.52 -2.24 15.33
C PHE A 279 -6.45 -1.25 14.95
N SER A 280 -5.32 -1.28 15.64
CA SER A 280 -4.19 -0.42 15.30
C SER A 280 -2.86 -1.13 15.51
N THR A 281 -1.85 -0.67 14.77
CA THR A 281 -0.47 -1.08 14.94
C THR A 281 0.46 0.08 14.56
N SER A 282 1.71 -0.01 15.01
CA SER A 282 2.76 0.94 14.60
C SER A 282 3.91 0.16 13.98
N VAL A 283 4.53 0.73 12.96
CA VAL A 283 5.67 0.14 12.26
C VAL A 283 6.78 1.15 12.08
N SER A 284 8.02 0.68 12.07
CA SER A 284 9.19 1.47 11.73
C SER A 284 9.45 1.41 10.22
N ILE A 285 9.87 2.52 9.64
CA ILE A 285 10.22 2.68 8.22
C ILE A 285 11.69 3.12 8.16
N GLN A 286 12.57 2.19 7.78
CA GLN A 286 14.01 2.46 7.85
C GLN A 286 14.62 2.73 6.47
N ASN A 287 14.10 2.09 5.41
CA ASN A 287 14.73 2.16 4.09
C ASN A 287 14.70 3.57 3.49
N ILE A 288 13.60 4.32 3.65
CA ILE A 288 13.45 5.70 3.13
C ILE A 288 14.47 6.63 3.80
N ARG A 289 14.64 6.52 5.12
CA ARG A 289 15.64 7.28 5.86
C ARG A 289 17.07 6.99 5.39
N THR A 290 17.41 5.70 5.23
CA THR A 290 18.74 5.29 4.77
C THR A 290 19.05 5.87 3.39
N MET A 291 18.06 5.88 2.49
CA MET A 291 18.20 6.48 1.16
C MET A 291 18.51 7.98 1.22
N ASN A 292 17.84 8.72 2.10
CA ASN A 292 18.02 10.17 2.22
C ASN A 292 19.35 10.55 2.88
N MET A 293 19.83 9.77 3.84
CA MET A 293 21.13 10.01 4.49
C MET A 293 22.33 9.75 3.57
N MET A 294 22.16 8.91 2.55
CA MET A 294 23.21 8.53 1.59
C MET A 294 23.12 9.29 0.25
N GLY A 295 22.02 9.97 0.00
CA GLY A 295 21.73 10.67 -1.26
C GLY A 295 22.17 12.12 -1.31
N VAL A 296 23.11 12.55 -0.44
CA VAL A 296 23.71 13.90 -0.46
C VAL A 296 24.94 13.90 -1.33
#